data_3af44c80c5ae6c6f67773169f52d3dc9
#
_entry.id   3af44c80c5ae6c6f67773169f52d3dc9
#
_cell.length_a   1.000
_cell.length_b   1.000
_cell.length_c   1.000
_cell.angle_alpha   90.00
_cell.angle_beta   90.00
_cell.angle_gamma   90.00
#
_symmetry.space_group_name_H-M   'P 1'
#
loop_
_entity.id
_entity.type
_entity.pdbx_description
1 polymer ?
#
loop_
_entity_poly.entity_id
_entity_poly.type
_entity_poly.pdbx_seq_one_letter_code
_entity_poly.pdbx_strand_id
1 'polypeptide(L)'
;MNRLPLPELLGTKKRPILVEFDPPRQTDPDTFLTGARELAEAGADMITIADCPIGQVSIDSSLLAAKLKREYGIEVLPHMACRDRNLNAIQALLMGLAMEKVNSVLLVTGDPVAREERERVKGVFQLNSRTLAEAIRERTRENRLPSIFLCGGLNVNAVRFEAELRRAKEKEQCGIQAFLTQPIASRQAMDNLYEARSALKGYLLGGLFPIVSHKNACFLQEHVNGVTIDPAIIRSYEGLDRAQGEEQARRLCLDTAREARKAVDGFYIMTPFRRVELVKRVIAGIREENL
;
A
#
# COMPACT_ATOMS: atom_id res chain seq x y z
N MET A 1 -21.61 9.18 -0.07
CA MET A 1 -21.55 8.26 -1.23
C MET A 1 -21.32 6.86 -0.71
N ASN A 2 -22.10 5.88 -1.18
CA ASN A 2 -21.88 4.49 -0.80
C ASN A 2 -20.66 3.99 -1.58
N ARG A 3 -19.52 3.80 -0.91
CA ARG A 3 -18.29 3.28 -1.52
C ARG A 3 -18.31 1.77 -1.47
N LEU A 4 -17.87 1.14 -2.56
CA LEU A 4 -17.84 -0.33 -2.66
C LEU A 4 -16.62 -0.90 -1.94
N PRO A 5 -16.73 -2.04 -1.27
CA PRO A 5 -15.59 -2.79 -0.75
C PRO A 5 -14.60 -3.18 -1.85
N LEU A 6 -13.32 -3.37 -1.49
CA LEU A 6 -12.26 -3.66 -2.46
C LEU A 6 -12.57 -4.83 -3.41
N PRO A 7 -13.10 -5.99 -2.98
CA PRO A 7 -13.45 -7.08 -3.89
C PRO A 7 -14.46 -6.68 -4.96
N GLU A 8 -15.44 -5.86 -4.59
CA GLU A 8 -16.46 -5.38 -5.53
C GLU A 8 -15.88 -4.34 -6.48
N LEU A 9 -15.04 -3.42 -5.98
CA LEU A 9 -14.32 -2.43 -6.80
C LEU A 9 -13.47 -3.10 -7.88
N LEU A 10 -12.70 -4.13 -7.52
CA LEU A 10 -11.85 -4.88 -8.44
C LEU A 10 -12.65 -5.68 -9.48
N GLY A 11 -13.90 -6.02 -9.19
CA GLY A 11 -14.84 -6.64 -10.13
C GLY A 11 -15.45 -5.68 -11.16
N THR A 12 -15.25 -4.36 -11.01
CA THR A 12 -15.78 -3.35 -11.92
C THR A 12 -14.83 -3.08 -13.09
N LYS A 13 -15.35 -2.37 -14.13
CA LYS A 13 -14.51 -1.88 -15.25
C LYS A 13 -13.65 -0.66 -14.87
N LYS A 14 -13.99 0.00 -13.76
CA LYS A 14 -13.27 1.18 -13.27
C LYS A 14 -12.09 0.73 -12.42
N ARG A 15 -10.88 1.16 -12.78
CA ARG A 15 -9.69 0.87 -11.96
C ARG A 15 -9.75 1.62 -10.64
N PRO A 16 -9.75 0.93 -9.48
CA PRO A 16 -9.71 1.59 -8.18
C PRO A 16 -8.39 2.33 -7.97
N ILE A 17 -8.48 3.45 -7.27
CA ILE A 17 -7.33 4.20 -6.77
C ILE A 17 -7.29 4.04 -5.25
N LEU A 18 -6.29 3.34 -4.77
CA LEU A 18 -5.98 3.20 -3.36
C LEU A 18 -4.91 4.24 -3.02
N VAL A 19 -5.06 4.93 -1.89
CA VAL A 19 -4.07 5.92 -1.45
C VAL A 19 -3.52 5.54 -0.09
N GLU A 20 -2.20 5.33 -0.02
CA GLU A 20 -1.52 5.16 1.25
C GLU A 20 -1.32 6.50 1.94
N PHE A 21 -1.75 6.56 3.18
CA PHE A 21 -1.59 7.71 4.03
C PHE A 21 -1.05 7.28 5.39
N ASP A 22 0.18 7.70 5.68
CA ASP A 22 0.89 7.27 6.88
C ASP A 22 0.20 7.72 8.17
N PRO A 23 0.06 6.80 9.14
CA PRO A 23 -0.52 7.11 10.44
C PRO A 23 0.33 8.12 11.20
N PRO A 24 -0.28 8.95 12.08
CA PRO A 24 0.47 9.88 12.90
C PRO A 24 1.27 9.15 13.98
N ARG A 25 2.43 9.71 14.31
CA ARG A 25 3.30 9.24 15.43
C ARG A 25 2.98 9.92 16.75
N GLN A 26 2.01 10.80 16.74
CA GLN A 26 1.49 11.53 17.90
C GLN A 26 0.07 11.08 18.18
N THR A 27 -0.44 11.36 19.37
CA THR A 27 -1.77 10.93 19.82
C THR A 27 -2.92 11.68 19.16
N ASP A 28 -2.66 12.82 18.52
CA ASP A 28 -3.66 13.60 17.80
C ASP A 28 -3.84 13.07 16.36
N PRO A 29 -5.01 12.51 16.01
CA PRO A 29 -5.29 11.99 14.68
C PRO A 29 -5.89 13.03 13.71
N ASP A 30 -6.22 14.25 14.14
CA ASP A 30 -7.09 15.17 13.39
C ASP A 30 -6.52 15.55 12.02
N THR A 31 -5.22 15.84 11.94
CA THR A 31 -4.55 16.10 10.65
C THR A 31 -4.63 14.89 9.70
N PHE A 32 -4.49 13.68 10.25
CA PHE A 32 -4.62 12.44 9.46
C PHE A 32 -6.07 12.24 8.99
N LEU A 33 -7.04 12.39 9.88
CA LEU A 33 -8.46 12.22 9.55
C LEU A 33 -8.92 13.24 8.49
N THR A 34 -8.47 14.48 8.61
CA THR A 34 -8.75 15.54 7.63
C THR A 34 -8.15 15.19 6.27
N GLY A 35 -6.85 14.87 6.21
CA GLY A 35 -6.19 14.49 4.96
C GLY A 35 -6.78 13.25 4.29
N ALA A 36 -7.14 12.22 5.07
CA ALA A 36 -7.81 11.02 4.56
C ALA A 36 -9.18 11.34 3.93
N ARG A 37 -9.94 12.25 4.53
CA ARG A 37 -11.22 12.73 3.97
C ARG A 37 -11.02 13.49 2.67
N GLU A 38 -10.08 14.43 2.63
CA GLU A 38 -9.75 15.21 1.43
C GLU A 38 -9.32 14.29 0.26
N LEU A 39 -8.49 13.29 0.53
CA LEU A 39 -8.08 12.31 -0.47
C LEU A 39 -9.28 11.49 -0.98
N ALA A 40 -10.15 11.09 -0.08
CA ALA A 40 -11.35 10.37 -0.41
C ALA A 40 -12.36 11.22 -1.22
N GLU A 41 -12.52 12.51 -0.89
CA GLU A 41 -13.33 13.48 -1.63
C GLU A 41 -12.75 13.77 -3.02
N ALA A 42 -11.43 13.77 -3.15
CA ALA A 42 -10.72 13.94 -4.42
C ALA A 42 -10.83 12.71 -5.37
N GLY A 43 -11.43 11.61 -4.93
CA GLY A 43 -11.69 10.45 -5.76
C GLY A 43 -10.81 9.22 -5.47
N ALA A 44 -10.11 9.18 -4.32
CA ALA A 44 -9.57 7.93 -3.82
C ALA A 44 -10.74 7.00 -3.47
N ASP A 45 -10.70 5.77 -3.96
CA ASP A 45 -11.74 4.78 -3.66
C ASP A 45 -11.52 4.16 -2.28
N MET A 46 -10.26 4.11 -1.81
CA MET A 46 -9.87 3.51 -0.53
C MET A 46 -8.63 4.20 0.05
N ILE A 47 -8.58 4.32 1.37
CA ILE A 47 -7.39 4.78 2.09
C ILE A 47 -6.67 3.57 2.68
N THR A 48 -5.38 3.40 2.38
CA THR A 48 -4.55 2.37 3.00
C THR A 48 -3.71 2.98 4.12
N ILE A 49 -3.49 2.24 5.20
CA ILE A 49 -2.87 2.78 6.42
C ILE A 49 -1.75 1.84 6.84
N ALA A 50 -0.52 2.33 6.78
CA ALA A 50 0.66 1.56 7.15
C ALA A 50 0.67 1.17 8.64
N ASP A 51 1.23 0.02 8.98
CA ASP A 51 1.35 -0.48 10.35
C ASP A 51 2.79 -0.27 10.87
N CYS A 52 2.99 0.78 11.63
CA CYS A 52 4.30 1.18 12.18
C CYS A 52 5.41 1.17 11.11
N PRO A 53 5.27 2.01 10.05
CA PRO A 53 6.19 2.03 8.92
C PRO A 53 7.63 2.30 9.37
N ILE A 54 8.59 1.68 8.67
CA ILE A 54 10.04 1.72 8.98
C ILE A 54 10.39 1.34 10.44
N GLY A 55 9.54 0.53 11.07
CA GLY A 55 9.75 0.07 12.44
C GLY A 55 9.53 1.11 13.53
N GLN A 56 8.92 2.25 13.21
CA GLN A 56 8.64 3.31 14.17
C GLN A 56 7.18 3.28 14.62
N VAL A 57 6.97 3.47 15.93
CA VAL A 57 5.63 3.46 16.53
C VAL A 57 4.77 4.60 15.98
N SER A 58 3.55 4.26 15.65
CA SER A 58 2.48 5.17 15.22
C SER A 58 1.15 4.75 15.84
N ILE A 59 0.10 5.55 15.65
CA ILE A 59 -1.25 5.08 15.99
C ILE A 59 -1.55 3.81 15.18
N ASP A 60 -2.17 2.82 15.84
CA ASP A 60 -2.52 1.53 15.25
C ASP A 60 -3.37 1.70 13.98
N SER A 61 -2.94 1.06 12.89
CA SER A 61 -3.59 1.14 11.58
C SER A 61 -5.03 0.65 11.60
N SER A 62 -5.31 -0.38 12.41
CA SER A 62 -6.65 -0.97 12.53
C SER A 62 -7.62 -0.06 13.26
N LEU A 63 -7.15 0.66 14.30
CA LEU A 63 -7.97 1.64 15.02
C LEU A 63 -8.31 2.85 14.14
N LEU A 64 -7.33 3.37 13.38
CA LEU A 64 -7.58 4.44 12.43
C LEU A 64 -8.52 4.00 11.30
N ALA A 65 -8.36 2.78 10.79
CA ALA A 65 -9.24 2.21 9.78
C ALA A 65 -10.68 2.10 10.29
N ALA A 66 -10.87 1.55 11.48
CA ALA A 66 -12.18 1.45 12.13
C ALA A 66 -12.83 2.84 12.31
N LYS A 67 -12.06 3.84 12.75
CA LYS A 67 -12.52 5.21 12.93
C LYS A 67 -12.94 5.85 11.61
N LEU A 68 -12.12 5.77 10.55
CA LEU A 68 -12.45 6.30 9.22
C LEU A 68 -13.71 5.64 8.65
N LYS A 69 -13.82 4.32 8.80
CA LYS A 69 -14.98 3.56 8.31
C LYS A 69 -16.26 3.96 9.04
N ARG A 70 -16.22 3.97 10.37
CA ARG A 70 -17.39 4.25 11.22
C ARG A 70 -17.88 5.70 11.11
N GLU A 71 -16.96 6.67 11.16
CA GLU A 71 -17.32 8.08 11.23
C GLU A 71 -17.57 8.72 9.87
N TYR A 72 -16.86 8.27 8.84
CA TYR A 72 -16.90 8.92 7.52
C TYR A 72 -17.34 8.02 6.38
N GLY A 73 -17.57 6.71 6.63
CA GLY A 73 -17.93 5.75 5.58
C GLY A 73 -16.86 5.57 4.49
N ILE A 74 -15.60 5.89 4.81
CA ILE A 74 -14.46 5.74 3.89
C ILE A 74 -14.05 4.27 3.86
N GLU A 75 -13.86 3.70 2.66
CA GLU A 75 -13.26 2.37 2.53
C GLU A 75 -11.79 2.40 2.88
N VAL A 76 -11.35 1.38 3.61
CA VAL A 76 -10.02 1.35 4.22
C VAL A 76 -9.35 0.00 4.05
N LEU A 77 -8.02 0.01 3.91
CA LEU A 77 -7.18 -1.16 3.85
C LEU A 77 -6.06 -1.00 4.90
N PRO A 78 -6.29 -1.39 6.17
CA PRO A 78 -5.21 -1.38 7.15
C PRO A 78 -4.15 -2.40 6.79
N HIS A 79 -2.88 -2.02 6.94
CA HIS A 79 -1.78 -2.97 6.92
C HIS A 79 -1.73 -3.72 8.25
N MET A 80 -1.33 -4.97 8.22
CA MET A 80 -1.20 -5.83 9.39
C MET A 80 0.18 -6.51 9.38
N ALA A 81 1.05 -6.04 10.25
CA ALA A 81 2.41 -6.54 10.37
C ALA A 81 2.51 -7.69 11.37
N CYS A 82 3.28 -8.71 11.01
CA CYS A 82 3.58 -9.84 11.90
C CYS A 82 4.62 -9.48 12.96
N ARG A 83 5.30 -8.32 12.84
CA ARG A 83 6.40 -7.95 13.73
C ARG A 83 6.01 -7.88 15.19
N ASP A 84 4.89 -7.23 15.51
CA ASP A 84 4.56 -6.87 16.89
C ASP A 84 3.43 -7.71 17.49
N ARG A 85 2.83 -8.63 16.71
CA ARG A 85 1.64 -9.37 17.12
C ARG A 85 1.79 -10.86 16.92
N ASN A 86 1.33 -11.65 17.90
CA ASN A 86 1.13 -13.08 17.73
C ASN A 86 -0.21 -13.37 17.06
N LEU A 87 -0.45 -14.63 16.70
CA LEU A 87 -1.66 -15.05 16.01
C LEU A 87 -2.94 -14.69 16.76
N ASN A 88 -2.96 -14.80 18.10
CA ASN A 88 -4.16 -14.48 18.89
C ASN A 88 -4.49 -12.97 18.80
N ALA A 89 -3.49 -12.11 18.93
CA ALA A 89 -3.67 -10.66 18.81
C ALA A 89 -4.16 -10.27 17.40
N ILE A 90 -3.62 -10.91 16.36
CA ILE A 90 -4.07 -10.70 14.98
C ILE A 90 -5.52 -11.14 14.78
N GLN A 91 -5.90 -12.31 15.27
CA GLN A 91 -7.28 -12.80 15.16
C GLN A 91 -8.27 -11.87 15.87
N ALA A 92 -7.94 -11.40 17.08
CA ALA A 92 -8.78 -10.46 17.81
C ALA A 92 -8.98 -9.14 17.04
N LEU A 93 -7.90 -8.60 16.43
CA LEU A 93 -8.00 -7.41 15.57
C LEU A 93 -8.85 -7.64 14.33
N LEU A 94 -8.71 -8.79 13.66
CA LEU A 94 -9.50 -9.12 12.47
C LEU A 94 -10.99 -9.24 12.80
N MET A 95 -11.34 -9.80 13.96
CA MET A 95 -12.73 -9.83 14.45
C MET A 95 -13.26 -8.42 14.73
N GLY A 96 -12.44 -7.55 15.34
CA GLY A 96 -12.77 -6.14 15.59
C GLY A 96 -12.96 -5.34 14.30
N LEU A 97 -12.08 -5.54 13.33
CA LEU A 97 -12.20 -4.91 12.00
C LEU A 97 -13.48 -5.35 11.28
N ALA A 98 -13.81 -6.64 11.32
CA ALA A 98 -15.05 -7.16 10.73
C ALA A 98 -16.31 -6.59 11.40
N MET A 99 -16.30 -6.41 12.72
CA MET A 99 -17.38 -5.74 13.46
C MET A 99 -17.59 -4.30 12.94
N GLU A 100 -16.53 -3.60 12.58
CA GLU A 100 -16.55 -2.25 11.97
C GLU A 100 -16.76 -2.29 10.44
N LYS A 101 -17.08 -3.45 9.86
CA LYS A 101 -17.28 -3.68 8.42
C LYS A 101 -16.03 -3.37 7.57
N VAL A 102 -14.86 -3.55 8.14
CA VAL A 102 -13.57 -3.51 7.43
C VAL A 102 -13.20 -4.96 7.07
N ASN A 103 -13.44 -5.34 5.82
CA ASN A 103 -13.33 -6.71 5.36
C ASN A 103 -12.14 -6.95 4.41
N SER A 104 -11.17 -6.03 4.39
CA SER A 104 -9.96 -6.14 3.58
C SER A 104 -8.75 -5.74 4.43
N VAL A 105 -7.65 -6.48 4.31
CA VAL A 105 -6.39 -6.18 5.01
C VAL A 105 -5.18 -6.44 4.11
N LEU A 106 -4.12 -5.65 4.26
CA LEU A 106 -2.84 -5.89 3.62
C LEU A 106 -1.90 -6.58 4.61
N LEU A 107 -1.55 -7.82 4.33
CA LEU A 107 -0.66 -8.61 5.17
C LEU A 107 0.80 -8.34 4.82
N VAL A 108 1.57 -7.90 5.79
CA VAL A 108 3.01 -7.68 5.65
C VAL A 108 3.78 -8.41 6.75
N THR A 109 5.01 -8.81 6.45
CA THR A 109 5.89 -9.35 7.49
C THR A 109 6.24 -8.27 8.51
N GLY A 110 6.36 -7.05 8.05
CA GLY A 110 6.77 -5.88 8.84
C GLY A 110 8.27 -5.63 8.76
N ASP A 111 8.63 -4.36 8.84
CA ASP A 111 10.03 -3.94 8.91
C ASP A 111 10.66 -4.40 10.23
N PRO A 112 11.98 -4.63 10.28
CA PRO A 112 12.67 -4.87 11.54
C PRO A 112 12.43 -3.74 12.54
N VAL A 113 12.44 -4.07 13.84
CA VAL A 113 12.40 -3.05 14.89
C VAL A 113 13.50 -2.03 14.66
N ALA A 114 13.17 -0.73 14.78
CA ALA A 114 14.10 0.37 14.60
C ALA A 114 15.36 0.14 15.46
N ARG A 115 16.53 0.45 14.91
CA ARG A 115 17.82 0.11 15.53
C ARG A 115 17.95 0.62 16.96
N GLU A 116 17.43 1.83 17.18
CA GLU A 116 17.47 2.55 18.46
C GLU A 116 16.60 1.89 19.54
N GLU A 117 15.57 1.12 19.12
CA GLU A 117 14.63 0.47 20.03
C GLU A 117 14.92 -1.02 20.28
N ARG A 118 15.89 -1.63 19.59
CA ARG A 118 16.16 -3.08 19.63
C ARG A 118 16.54 -3.64 21.01
N GLU A 119 17.06 -2.80 21.90
CA GLU A 119 17.37 -3.20 23.27
C GLU A 119 16.10 -3.34 24.12
N ARG A 120 15.09 -2.52 23.84
CA ARG A 120 13.85 -2.41 24.62
C ARG A 120 12.71 -3.23 24.01
N VAL A 121 12.67 -3.32 22.68
CA VAL A 121 11.58 -3.95 21.93
C VAL A 121 12.08 -5.20 21.21
N LYS A 122 11.40 -6.32 21.42
CA LYS A 122 11.64 -7.57 20.71
C LYS A 122 10.49 -7.82 19.73
N GLY A 123 10.83 -8.01 18.45
CA GLY A 123 9.85 -8.41 17.46
C GLY A 123 9.30 -9.81 17.75
N VAL A 124 8.01 -9.99 17.61
CA VAL A 124 7.32 -11.27 17.79
C VAL A 124 7.60 -12.22 16.63
N PHE A 125 7.39 -11.75 15.40
CA PHE A 125 7.65 -12.50 14.16
C PHE A 125 7.28 -13.99 14.23
N GLN A 126 6.18 -14.33 14.93
CA GLN A 126 5.67 -15.70 14.98
C GLN A 126 5.31 -16.20 13.57
N LEU A 127 4.85 -15.27 12.73
CA LEU A 127 4.42 -15.50 11.36
C LEU A 127 5.13 -14.54 10.41
N ASN A 128 5.05 -14.83 9.13
CA ASN A 128 5.29 -13.90 8.03
C ASN A 128 4.00 -13.73 7.22
N SER A 129 3.98 -12.84 6.24
CA SER A 129 2.77 -12.54 5.47
C SER A 129 2.14 -13.76 4.80
N ARG A 130 2.92 -14.75 4.38
CA ARG A 130 2.44 -15.99 3.75
C ARG A 130 1.80 -16.92 4.78
N THR A 131 2.52 -17.23 5.86
CA THR A 131 1.99 -18.13 6.92
C THR A 131 0.83 -17.50 7.67
N LEU A 132 0.77 -16.16 7.75
CA LEU A 132 -0.39 -15.45 8.29
C LEU A 132 -1.61 -15.60 7.37
N ALA A 133 -1.45 -15.44 6.05
CA ALA A 133 -2.55 -15.64 5.09
C ALA A 133 -3.11 -17.07 5.20
N GLU A 134 -2.24 -18.07 5.29
CA GLU A 134 -2.64 -19.46 5.47
C GLU A 134 -3.41 -19.67 6.76
N ALA A 135 -2.91 -19.16 7.89
CA ALA A 135 -3.58 -19.25 9.18
C ALA A 135 -4.97 -18.58 9.18
N ILE A 136 -5.11 -17.39 8.56
CA ILE A 136 -6.40 -16.71 8.43
C ILE A 136 -7.37 -17.58 7.60
N ARG A 137 -6.92 -18.11 6.46
CA ARG A 137 -7.75 -18.97 5.61
C ARG A 137 -8.23 -20.24 6.35
N GLU A 138 -7.39 -20.87 7.13
CA GLU A 138 -7.75 -22.03 7.95
C GLU A 138 -8.80 -21.65 9.00
N ARG A 139 -8.58 -20.56 9.75
CA ARG A 139 -9.54 -20.08 10.76
C ARG A 139 -10.89 -19.66 10.16
N THR A 140 -10.89 -19.11 8.94
CA THR A 140 -12.13 -18.81 8.23
C THR A 140 -12.88 -20.08 7.84
N ARG A 141 -12.18 -21.12 7.38
CA ARG A 141 -12.80 -22.44 7.10
C ARG A 141 -13.38 -23.11 8.34
N GLU A 142 -12.75 -22.91 9.49
CA GLU A 142 -13.22 -23.40 10.79
C GLU A 142 -14.36 -22.54 11.38
N ASN A 143 -14.86 -21.53 10.66
CA ASN A 143 -15.84 -20.54 11.14
C ASN A 143 -15.39 -19.76 12.39
N ARG A 144 -14.07 -19.61 12.60
CA ARG A 144 -13.49 -18.85 13.72
C ARG A 144 -13.17 -17.42 13.35
N LEU A 145 -13.10 -17.12 12.07
CA LEU A 145 -12.94 -15.77 11.53
C LEU A 145 -13.94 -15.53 10.40
N PRO A 146 -14.40 -14.28 10.22
CA PRO A 146 -15.20 -13.91 9.07
C PRO A 146 -14.38 -14.02 7.78
N SER A 147 -15.07 -13.99 6.63
CA SER A 147 -14.40 -13.87 5.33
C SER A 147 -13.75 -12.49 5.22
N ILE A 148 -12.44 -12.46 4.94
CA ILE A 148 -11.63 -11.25 4.81
C ILE A 148 -10.89 -11.33 3.48
N PHE A 149 -10.91 -10.23 2.71
CA PHE A 149 -10.16 -10.09 1.49
C PHE A 149 -8.69 -9.79 1.81
N LEU A 150 -7.81 -10.70 1.43
CA LEU A 150 -6.40 -10.63 1.79
C LEU A 150 -5.57 -10.04 0.65
N CYS A 151 -4.88 -8.96 0.95
CA CYS A 151 -3.87 -8.36 0.07
C CYS A 151 -2.46 -8.68 0.57
N GLY A 152 -1.49 -8.65 -0.34
CA GLY A 152 -0.07 -8.82 -0.05
C GLY A 152 0.80 -7.83 -0.83
N GLY A 153 2.03 -7.62 -0.38
CA GLY A 153 3.01 -6.82 -1.13
C GLY A 153 3.68 -7.64 -2.23
N LEU A 154 4.01 -7.00 -3.35
CA LEU A 154 4.83 -7.52 -4.44
C LEU A 154 5.98 -6.54 -4.73
N ASN A 155 7.22 -6.98 -4.57
CA ASN A 155 8.38 -6.14 -4.87
C ASN A 155 8.81 -6.28 -6.33
N VAL A 156 8.28 -5.41 -7.19
CA VAL A 156 8.66 -5.33 -8.61
C VAL A 156 10.09 -4.83 -8.84
N ASN A 157 10.76 -4.31 -7.81
CA ASN A 157 12.16 -3.86 -7.86
C ASN A 157 13.15 -4.94 -7.36
N ALA A 158 12.71 -6.16 -7.11
CA ALA A 158 13.56 -7.22 -6.58
C ALA A 158 14.68 -7.58 -7.57
N VAL A 159 15.92 -7.60 -7.11
CA VAL A 159 17.12 -7.96 -7.93
C VAL A 159 16.99 -9.38 -8.52
N ARG A 160 16.38 -10.31 -7.79
CA ARG A 160 16.04 -11.65 -8.27
C ARG A 160 14.52 -11.75 -8.38
N PHE A 161 13.96 -11.19 -9.44
CA PHE A 161 12.51 -11.10 -9.58
C PHE A 161 11.84 -12.48 -9.68
N GLU A 162 12.45 -13.47 -10.32
CA GLU A 162 11.93 -14.84 -10.35
C GLU A 162 11.68 -15.42 -8.94
N ALA A 163 12.57 -15.12 -7.98
CA ALA A 163 12.40 -15.55 -6.60
C ALA A 163 11.24 -14.83 -5.91
N GLU A 164 11.06 -13.53 -6.20
CA GLU A 164 9.92 -12.77 -5.70
C GLU A 164 8.61 -13.26 -6.32
N LEU A 165 8.59 -13.52 -7.61
CA LEU A 165 7.43 -14.03 -8.31
C LEU A 165 7.01 -15.42 -7.77
N ARG A 166 7.99 -16.30 -7.48
CA ARG A 166 7.71 -17.57 -6.80
C ARG A 166 7.06 -17.35 -5.43
N ARG A 167 7.58 -16.43 -4.62
CA ARG A 167 6.96 -16.07 -3.32
C ARG A 167 5.54 -15.51 -3.48
N ALA A 168 5.30 -14.70 -4.54
CA ALA A 168 3.97 -14.19 -4.82
C ALA A 168 2.99 -15.32 -5.17
N LYS A 169 3.39 -16.30 -5.99
CA LYS A 169 2.60 -17.51 -6.27
C LYS A 169 2.31 -18.31 -5.00
N GLU A 170 3.28 -18.46 -4.12
CA GLU A 170 3.07 -19.10 -2.82
C GLU A 170 2.06 -18.32 -1.95
N LYS A 171 2.12 -16.97 -1.96
CA LYS A 171 1.15 -16.12 -1.29
C LYS A 171 -0.27 -16.32 -1.85
N GLU A 172 -0.44 -16.42 -3.17
CA GLU A 172 -1.75 -16.74 -3.79
C GLU A 172 -2.29 -18.11 -3.29
N GLN A 173 -1.43 -19.12 -3.26
CA GLN A 173 -1.79 -20.46 -2.75
C GLN A 173 -2.23 -20.40 -1.28
N CYS A 174 -1.64 -19.51 -0.48
CA CYS A 174 -2.00 -19.27 0.90
C CYS A 174 -3.28 -18.43 1.08
N GLY A 175 -3.80 -17.80 0.01
CA GLY A 175 -5.06 -17.08 0.05
C GLY A 175 -4.97 -15.57 -0.20
N ILE A 176 -3.80 -15.03 -0.57
CA ILE A 176 -3.70 -13.65 -1.04
C ILE A 176 -4.41 -13.52 -2.40
N GLN A 177 -5.27 -12.51 -2.53
CA GLN A 177 -6.15 -12.30 -3.67
C GLN A 177 -5.76 -11.05 -4.49
N ALA A 178 -5.04 -10.11 -3.88
CA ALA A 178 -4.54 -8.91 -4.54
C ALA A 178 -3.13 -8.56 -4.08
N PHE A 179 -2.35 -7.96 -4.96
CA PHE A 179 -0.98 -7.51 -4.67
C PHE A 179 -0.85 -6.01 -4.88
N LEU A 180 -0.34 -5.31 -3.86
CA LEU A 180 0.09 -3.91 -3.97
C LEU A 180 1.59 -3.93 -4.28
N THR A 181 1.98 -3.29 -5.39
CA THR A 181 3.39 -3.30 -5.77
C THR A 181 4.19 -2.22 -5.05
N GLN A 182 5.49 -2.43 -4.93
CA GLN A 182 6.41 -1.34 -4.62
C GLN A 182 6.39 -0.29 -5.74
N PRO A 183 6.89 0.96 -5.52
CA PRO A 183 6.91 2.00 -6.53
C PRO A 183 7.51 1.54 -7.86
N ILE A 184 6.82 1.85 -8.95
CA ILE A 184 7.28 1.59 -10.31
C ILE A 184 7.99 2.85 -10.79
N ALA A 185 9.33 2.90 -10.65
CA ALA A 185 10.15 4.06 -10.99
C ALA A 185 11.38 3.70 -11.84
N SER A 186 11.36 2.52 -12.46
CA SER A 186 12.41 2.07 -13.37
C SER A 186 11.85 1.20 -14.49
N ARG A 187 12.56 1.13 -15.61
CA ARG A 187 12.20 0.25 -16.71
C ARG A 187 12.11 -1.20 -16.25
N GLN A 188 13.09 -1.65 -15.45
CA GLN A 188 13.09 -3.02 -14.92
C GLN A 188 11.86 -3.31 -14.06
N ALA A 189 11.43 -2.36 -13.22
CA ALA A 189 10.20 -2.53 -12.40
C ALA A 189 8.96 -2.66 -13.28
N MET A 190 8.88 -1.92 -14.39
CA MET A 190 7.79 -2.03 -15.35
C MET A 190 7.78 -3.39 -16.05
N ASP A 191 8.94 -3.87 -16.52
CA ASP A 191 9.07 -5.18 -17.16
C ASP A 191 8.69 -6.31 -16.18
N ASN A 192 9.15 -6.23 -14.93
CA ASN A 192 8.79 -7.16 -13.85
C ASN A 192 7.27 -7.14 -13.54
N LEU A 193 6.63 -5.97 -13.63
CA LEU A 193 5.17 -5.85 -13.47
C LEU A 193 4.42 -6.63 -14.57
N TYR A 194 4.84 -6.50 -15.82
CA TYR A 194 4.24 -7.24 -16.93
C TYR A 194 4.47 -8.76 -16.80
N GLU A 195 5.65 -9.17 -16.35
CA GLU A 195 5.92 -10.56 -16.03
C GLU A 195 5.01 -11.07 -14.91
N ALA A 196 4.85 -10.29 -13.84
CA ALA A 196 3.92 -10.62 -12.75
C ALA A 196 2.49 -10.77 -13.27
N ARG A 197 2.02 -9.86 -14.14
CA ARG A 197 0.67 -9.94 -14.72
C ARG A 197 0.44 -11.24 -15.48
N SER A 198 1.43 -11.71 -16.24
CA SER A 198 1.31 -12.96 -16.99
C SER A 198 1.36 -14.22 -16.11
N ALA A 199 1.92 -14.13 -14.91
CA ALA A 199 2.22 -15.26 -14.04
C ALA A 199 1.29 -15.40 -12.82
N LEU A 200 0.62 -14.32 -12.38
CA LEU A 200 -0.27 -14.27 -11.22
C LEU A 200 -1.73 -14.19 -11.67
N LYS A 201 -2.60 -14.83 -10.92
CA LYS A 201 -4.06 -14.80 -11.13
C LYS A 201 -4.73 -13.69 -10.31
N GLY A 202 -4.13 -13.32 -9.18
CA GLY A 202 -4.62 -12.26 -8.29
C GLY A 202 -4.59 -10.89 -8.95
N TYR A 203 -5.34 -9.97 -8.37
CA TYR A 203 -5.37 -8.58 -8.82
C TYR A 203 -4.04 -7.89 -8.54
N LEU A 204 -3.61 -7.01 -9.45
CA LEU A 204 -2.40 -6.21 -9.31
C LEU A 204 -2.76 -4.72 -9.18
N LEU A 205 -2.28 -4.09 -8.10
CA LEU A 205 -2.43 -2.66 -7.85
C LEU A 205 -1.06 -2.00 -8.00
N GLY A 206 -0.90 -1.25 -9.10
CA GLY A 206 0.39 -0.66 -9.49
C GLY A 206 0.80 0.49 -8.58
N GLY A 207 1.97 0.40 -7.97
CA GLY A 207 2.51 1.38 -7.03
C GLY A 207 3.01 2.64 -7.72
N LEU A 208 2.43 3.79 -7.37
CA LEU A 208 2.84 5.11 -7.83
C LEU A 208 3.38 5.90 -6.63
N PHE A 209 4.60 6.41 -6.73
CA PHE A 209 5.19 7.26 -5.71
C PHE A 209 5.53 8.64 -6.29
N PRO A 210 4.84 9.71 -5.91
CA PRO A 210 5.16 11.05 -6.35
C PRO A 210 6.52 11.52 -5.78
N ILE A 211 7.60 11.33 -6.51
CA ILE A 211 8.94 11.81 -6.14
C ILE A 211 8.96 13.33 -6.26
N VAL A 212 9.24 14.04 -5.17
CA VAL A 212 9.01 15.51 -5.10
C VAL A 212 10.26 16.37 -5.27
N SER A 213 11.46 15.79 -5.30
CA SER A 213 12.72 16.52 -5.47
C SER A 213 13.88 15.57 -5.74
N HIS A 214 14.99 16.12 -6.23
CA HIS A 214 16.25 15.38 -6.38
C HIS A 214 16.70 14.74 -5.07
N LYS A 215 16.67 15.49 -3.94
CA LYS A 215 17.03 14.96 -2.61
C LYS A 215 16.12 13.80 -2.20
N ASN A 216 14.83 13.87 -2.50
CA ASN A 216 13.89 12.80 -2.21
C ASN A 216 14.17 11.56 -3.08
N ALA A 217 14.48 11.74 -4.37
CA ALA A 217 14.84 10.64 -5.26
C ALA A 217 16.10 9.90 -4.77
N CYS A 218 17.16 10.64 -4.44
CA CYS A 218 18.39 10.06 -3.87
C CYS A 218 18.11 9.31 -2.57
N PHE A 219 17.35 9.91 -1.64
CA PHE A 219 17.01 9.27 -0.37
C PHE A 219 16.25 7.95 -0.58
N LEU A 220 15.28 7.92 -1.47
CA LEU A 220 14.52 6.71 -1.78
C LEU A 220 15.43 5.62 -2.36
N GLN A 221 16.31 5.98 -3.29
CA GLN A 221 17.24 5.06 -3.93
C GLN A 221 18.25 4.45 -2.94
N GLU A 222 18.70 5.22 -1.96
CA GLU A 222 19.80 4.83 -1.06
C GLU A 222 19.29 4.18 0.24
N HIS A 223 18.11 4.58 0.73
CA HIS A 223 17.66 4.26 2.09
C HIS A 223 16.35 3.48 2.15
N VAL A 224 15.59 3.39 1.05
CA VAL A 224 14.31 2.66 1.06
C VAL A 224 14.47 1.33 0.36
N ASN A 225 14.44 0.26 1.15
CA ASN A 225 14.52 -1.09 0.61
C ASN A 225 13.35 -1.39 -0.34
N GLY A 226 13.67 -1.98 -1.49
CA GLY A 226 12.64 -2.36 -2.47
C GLY A 226 12.21 -1.23 -3.39
N VAL A 227 12.93 -0.11 -3.43
CA VAL A 227 12.74 0.97 -4.39
C VAL A 227 13.98 1.08 -5.29
N THR A 228 13.76 1.11 -6.59
CA THR A 228 14.78 1.38 -7.60
C THR A 228 14.28 2.47 -8.52
N ILE A 229 15.06 3.52 -8.68
CA ILE A 229 14.71 4.68 -9.51
C ILE A 229 15.71 4.80 -10.66
N ASP A 230 15.21 4.92 -11.88
CA ASP A 230 16.08 5.13 -13.03
C ASP A 230 16.91 6.41 -12.86
N PRO A 231 18.23 6.38 -13.14
CA PRO A 231 19.09 7.55 -13.02
C PRO A 231 18.61 8.77 -13.84
N ALA A 232 17.90 8.53 -14.95
CA ALA A 232 17.29 9.59 -15.74
C ALA A 232 16.18 10.31 -14.97
N ILE A 233 15.38 9.58 -14.18
CA ILE A 233 14.37 10.18 -13.32
C ILE A 233 15.03 11.02 -12.22
N ILE A 234 16.09 10.51 -11.57
CA ILE A 234 16.82 11.26 -10.54
C ILE A 234 17.34 12.58 -11.13
N ARG A 235 18.02 12.52 -12.27
CA ARG A 235 18.56 13.72 -12.96
C ARG A 235 17.47 14.70 -13.38
N SER A 236 16.28 14.24 -13.73
CA SER A 236 15.17 15.11 -14.15
C SER A 236 14.68 16.09 -13.06
N TYR A 237 15.10 15.89 -11.82
CA TYR A 237 14.82 16.78 -10.68
C TYR A 237 15.93 17.79 -10.36
N GLU A 238 17.08 17.74 -11.06
CA GLU A 238 18.19 18.67 -10.83
C GLU A 238 17.77 20.11 -11.16
N GLY A 239 18.02 21.01 -10.25
CA GLY A 239 17.73 22.44 -10.42
C GLY A 239 16.25 22.84 -10.33
N LEU A 240 15.33 21.89 -10.12
CA LEU A 240 13.91 22.19 -9.96
C LEU A 240 13.62 22.78 -8.57
N ASP A 241 12.81 23.84 -8.54
CA ASP A 241 12.21 24.33 -7.32
C ASP A 241 11.08 23.40 -6.82
N ARG A 242 10.47 23.77 -5.68
CA ARG A 242 9.42 22.95 -5.07
C ARG A 242 8.20 22.75 -5.99
N ALA A 243 7.73 23.81 -6.64
CA ALA A 243 6.54 23.76 -7.48
C ALA A 243 6.80 22.94 -8.76
N GLN A 244 7.95 23.15 -9.37
CA GLN A 244 8.43 22.38 -10.53
C GLN A 244 8.61 20.90 -10.17
N GLY A 245 9.19 20.60 -9.00
CA GLY A 245 9.36 19.22 -8.53
C GLY A 245 8.04 18.51 -8.29
N GLU A 246 7.03 19.19 -7.74
CA GLU A 246 5.69 18.63 -7.56
C GLU A 246 4.96 18.41 -8.90
N GLU A 247 5.12 19.28 -9.89
CA GLU A 247 4.56 19.09 -11.23
C GLU A 247 5.26 17.94 -11.96
N GLN A 248 6.57 17.84 -11.83
CA GLN A 248 7.33 16.69 -12.36
C GLN A 248 6.87 15.38 -11.72
N ALA A 249 6.63 15.36 -10.41
CA ALA A 249 6.09 14.20 -9.70
C ALA A 249 4.73 13.77 -10.26
N ARG A 250 3.81 14.73 -10.45
CA ARG A 250 2.50 14.46 -11.06
C ARG A 250 2.66 13.86 -12.46
N ARG A 251 3.48 14.47 -13.31
CA ARG A 251 3.72 14.00 -14.67
C ARG A 251 4.26 12.58 -14.70
N LEU A 252 5.29 12.28 -13.92
CA LEU A 252 5.86 10.93 -13.82
C LEU A 252 4.85 9.89 -13.35
N CYS A 253 4.01 10.21 -12.35
CA CYS A 253 2.96 9.31 -11.92
C CYS A 253 1.95 9.01 -13.04
N LEU A 254 1.55 10.02 -13.84
CA LEU A 254 0.63 9.81 -14.96
C LEU A 254 1.27 9.01 -16.09
N ASP A 255 2.54 9.28 -16.42
CA ASP A 255 3.28 8.52 -17.43
C ASP A 255 3.41 7.05 -17.02
N THR A 256 3.77 6.79 -15.76
CA THR A 256 3.82 5.44 -15.20
C THR A 256 2.46 4.76 -15.22
N ALA A 257 1.39 5.48 -14.87
CA ALA A 257 0.04 4.94 -14.89
C ALA A 257 -0.42 4.57 -16.31
N ARG A 258 -0.12 5.41 -17.32
CA ARG A 258 -0.41 5.13 -18.74
C ARG A 258 0.31 3.87 -19.22
N GLU A 259 1.58 3.71 -18.86
CA GLU A 259 2.35 2.53 -19.26
C GLU A 259 1.87 1.27 -18.52
N ALA A 260 1.65 1.35 -17.21
CA ALA A 260 1.24 0.22 -16.38
C ALA A 260 -0.19 -0.26 -16.62
N ARG A 261 -1.08 0.57 -17.18
CA ARG A 261 -2.55 0.34 -17.24
C ARG A 261 -2.99 -1.01 -17.79
N LYS A 262 -2.18 -1.62 -18.67
CA LYS A 262 -2.50 -2.94 -19.26
C LYS A 262 -2.12 -4.11 -18.35
N ALA A 263 -1.26 -3.86 -17.37
CA ALA A 263 -0.75 -4.87 -16.45
C ALA A 263 -1.41 -4.80 -15.07
N VAL A 264 -2.18 -3.75 -14.76
CA VAL A 264 -2.78 -3.54 -13.44
C VAL A 264 -4.30 -3.49 -13.48
N ASP A 265 -4.91 -3.89 -12.37
CA ASP A 265 -6.35 -3.82 -12.13
C ASP A 265 -6.75 -2.51 -11.42
N GLY A 266 -5.79 -1.78 -10.87
CA GLY A 266 -5.95 -0.49 -10.21
C GLY A 266 -4.61 0.14 -9.84
N PHE A 267 -4.64 1.29 -9.17
CA PHE A 267 -3.45 2.02 -8.77
C PHE A 267 -3.36 2.15 -7.24
N TYR A 268 -2.13 2.13 -6.76
CA TYR A 268 -1.78 2.30 -5.37
C TYR A 268 -0.83 3.49 -5.24
N ILE A 269 -1.33 4.63 -4.74
CA ILE A 269 -0.59 5.89 -4.65
C ILE A 269 -0.10 6.07 -3.22
N MET A 270 1.21 6.21 -3.02
CA MET A 270 1.81 6.54 -1.74
C MET A 270 1.87 8.05 -1.57
N THR A 271 1.57 8.56 -0.37
CA THR A 271 1.54 10.01 -0.11
C THR A 271 2.86 10.48 0.51
N PRO A 272 3.77 11.10 -0.27
CA PRO A 272 5.04 11.55 0.26
C PRO A 272 4.84 12.73 1.22
N PHE A 273 5.45 12.66 2.41
CA PHE A 273 5.46 13.75 3.40
C PHE A 273 4.07 14.35 3.69
N ARG A 274 3.01 13.53 3.62
CA ARG A 274 1.62 13.95 3.78
C ARG A 274 1.18 15.07 2.82
N ARG A 275 1.73 15.09 1.60
CA ARG A 275 1.38 16.09 0.57
C ARG A 275 0.05 15.77 -0.11
N VAL A 276 -1.04 15.96 0.62
CA VAL A 276 -2.42 15.69 0.18
C VAL A 276 -2.73 16.38 -1.15
N GLU A 277 -2.42 17.67 -1.29
CA GLU A 277 -2.72 18.43 -2.51
C GLU A 277 -2.01 17.90 -3.76
N LEU A 278 -0.79 17.40 -3.63
CA LEU A 278 -0.10 16.75 -4.75
C LEU A 278 -0.83 15.46 -5.17
N VAL A 279 -1.18 14.62 -4.20
CA VAL A 279 -1.86 13.35 -4.49
C VAL A 279 -3.25 13.59 -5.08
N LYS A 280 -3.99 14.61 -4.61
CA LYS A 280 -5.28 15.02 -5.22
C LYS A 280 -5.10 15.35 -6.72
N ARG A 281 -4.04 16.06 -7.10
CA ARG A 281 -3.74 16.37 -8.52
C ARG A 281 -3.39 15.12 -9.32
N VAL A 282 -2.69 14.14 -8.72
CA VAL A 282 -2.41 12.84 -9.37
C VAL A 282 -3.71 12.07 -9.59
N ILE A 283 -4.57 11.98 -8.58
CA ILE A 283 -5.88 11.31 -8.66
C ILE A 283 -6.72 11.94 -9.78
N ALA A 284 -6.81 13.28 -9.80
CA ALA A 284 -7.57 14.00 -10.82
C ALA A 284 -7.06 13.65 -12.24
N GLY A 285 -5.75 13.68 -12.47
CA GLY A 285 -5.18 13.32 -13.76
C GLY A 285 -5.46 11.88 -14.18
N ILE A 286 -5.37 10.90 -13.26
CA ILE A 286 -5.71 9.50 -13.55
C ILE A 286 -7.20 9.38 -13.93
N ARG A 287 -8.09 10.10 -13.25
CA ARG A 287 -9.53 10.09 -13.52
C ARG A 287 -9.90 10.77 -14.85
N GLU A 288 -9.30 11.92 -15.13
CA GLU A 288 -9.50 12.68 -16.38
C GLU A 288 -9.06 11.89 -17.61
N GLU A 289 -7.93 11.17 -17.51
CA GLU A 289 -7.41 10.35 -18.60
C GLU A 289 -8.04 8.95 -18.66
N ASN A 290 -8.91 8.62 -17.72
CA ASN A 290 -9.58 7.32 -17.62
C ASN A 290 -8.59 6.13 -17.61
N LEU A 291 -7.48 6.31 -16.90
CA LEU A 291 -6.40 5.34 -16.76
C LEU A 291 -6.79 4.15 -15.89
#